data_3dddb3eb2858bd245590e27bb0392854
#
_entry.id   3dddb3eb2858bd245590e27bb0392854
#
_cell.length_a   1.000
_cell.length_b   1.000
_cell.length_c   1.000
_cell.angle_alpha   90.00
_cell.angle_beta   90.00
_cell.angle_gamma   90.00
#
_symmetry.space_group_name_H-M   'P 1'
#
loop_
_entity.id
_entity.type
_entity.pdbx_description
1 polymer ?
#
loop_
_entity_poly.entity_id
_entity_poly.type
_entity_poly.pdbx_seq_one_letter_code
_entity_poly.pdbx_strand_id
1 'polypeptide(L)'
;MTLIDTYFVLTKEYMAKWGDKTILLMQVGGFYEIYGKINSKGEYLGSHIQEFANILDCVIANKKNNIAMAGYPISQLDKFIFS
;
A
#
# COMPACT_ATOMS: atom_id res chain seq x y z
N MET A 1 3.90 16.96 8.99
CA MET A 1 3.39 15.89 8.11
C MET A 1 4.23 14.65 8.30
N THR A 2 3.62 13.52 8.56
CA THR A 2 4.33 12.26 8.72
C THR A 2 4.63 11.62 7.38
N LEU A 3 5.48 10.59 7.38
CA LEU A 3 5.77 9.80 6.19
C LEU A 3 4.48 9.20 5.60
N ILE A 4 3.59 8.71 6.47
CA ILE A 4 2.32 8.12 6.04
C ILE A 4 1.40 9.17 5.42
N ASP A 5 1.35 10.38 5.99
CA ASP A 5 0.58 11.48 5.40
C ASP A 5 1.09 11.81 4.00
N THR A 6 2.40 11.88 3.83
CA THR A 6 3.04 12.10 2.53
C THR A 6 2.67 10.99 1.55
N TYR A 7 2.67 9.74 2.01
CA TYR A 7 2.27 8.60 1.18
C TYR A 7 0.86 8.78 0.61
N PHE A 8 -0.12 9.18 1.44
CA PHE A 8 -1.49 9.35 0.97
C PHE A 8 -1.65 10.55 0.02
N VAL A 9 -0.92 11.63 0.26
CA VAL A 9 -0.91 12.76 -0.68
C VAL A 9 -0.39 12.34 -2.03
N LEU A 10 0.74 11.63 -2.06
CA LEU A 10 1.33 11.16 -3.31
C LEU A 10 0.44 10.12 -4.02
N THR A 11 -0.18 9.23 -3.27
CA THR A 11 -1.11 8.25 -3.82
C THR A 11 -2.24 8.93 -4.58
N LYS A 12 -2.84 9.95 -3.95
CA LYS A 12 -3.92 10.71 -4.57
C LYS A 12 -3.46 11.44 -5.83
N GLU A 13 -2.27 12.05 -5.79
CA GLU A 13 -1.71 12.73 -6.94
C GLU A 13 -1.45 11.78 -8.10
N TYR A 14 -0.87 10.63 -7.84
CA TYR A 14 -0.57 9.65 -8.88
C TYR A 14 -1.83 8.98 -9.44
N MET A 15 -2.83 8.75 -8.61
CA MET A 15 -4.12 8.25 -9.09
C MET A 15 -4.80 9.27 -10.03
N ALA A 16 -4.71 10.56 -9.69
CA ALA A 16 -5.26 11.60 -10.55
C ALA A 16 -4.51 11.69 -11.90
N LYS A 17 -3.21 11.42 -11.88
CA LYS A 17 -2.36 11.52 -13.07
C LYS A 17 -2.42 10.26 -13.95
N TRP A 18 -2.44 9.08 -13.34
CA TRP A 18 -2.28 7.80 -14.04
C TRP A 18 -3.52 6.92 -14.00
N GLY A 19 -4.55 7.29 -13.24
CA GLY A 19 -5.81 6.55 -13.12
C GLY A 19 -6.02 5.92 -11.76
N ASP A 20 -7.26 5.57 -11.48
CA ASP A 20 -7.68 5.11 -10.15
C ASP A 20 -7.09 3.74 -9.76
N LYS A 21 -6.58 2.99 -10.71
CA LYS A 21 -5.99 1.67 -10.46
C LYS A 21 -4.48 1.73 -10.14
N THR A 22 -3.94 2.93 -10.00
CA THR A 22 -2.53 3.13 -9.67
C THR A 22 -2.26 2.65 -8.24
N ILE A 23 -1.16 1.91 -8.07
CA ILE A 23 -0.68 1.47 -6.78
C ILE A 23 0.67 2.11 -6.53
N LEU A 24 0.78 2.86 -5.44
CA LEU A 24 2.05 3.46 -5.02
C LEU A 24 2.67 2.59 -3.94
N LEU A 25 3.92 2.20 -4.15
CA LEU A 25 4.68 1.43 -3.18
C LEU A 25 5.79 2.29 -2.63
N MET A 26 6.00 2.22 -1.33
CA MET A 26 7.09 2.94 -0.65
C MET A 26 8.18 1.93 -0.30
N GLN A 27 9.40 2.21 -0.72
CA GLN A 27 10.54 1.36 -0.37
C GLN A 27 11.02 1.71 1.03
N VAL A 28 11.01 0.71 1.91
CA VAL A 28 11.49 0.86 3.29
C VAL A 28 12.46 -0.29 3.54
N GLY A 29 13.78 0.02 3.57
CA GLY A 29 14.79 -1.01 3.67
C GLY A 29 14.70 -2.01 2.52
N GLY A 30 14.64 -3.28 2.84
CA GLY A 30 14.50 -4.37 1.86
C GLY A 30 13.06 -4.72 1.47
N PHE A 31 12.10 -3.84 1.75
CA PHE A 31 10.68 -4.09 1.50
C PHE A 31 10.06 -2.98 0.68
N TYR A 32 9.03 -3.34 -0.10
CA TYR A 32 8.03 -2.40 -0.59
C TYR A 32 6.84 -2.44 0.34
N GLU A 33 6.32 -1.27 0.71
CA GLU A 33 5.17 -1.15 1.61
C GLU A 33 4.08 -0.33 0.97
N ILE A 34 2.84 -0.73 1.27
CA ILE A 34 1.65 0.01 0.88
C ILE A 34 0.86 0.28 2.16
N TYR A 35 0.26 1.46 2.25
CA TYR A 35 -0.53 1.86 3.41
C TYR A 35 -1.97 2.10 3.00
N GLY A 36 -2.88 1.95 3.95
CA GLY A 36 -4.29 2.25 3.78
C GLY A 36 -4.85 2.86 5.04
N LYS A 37 -6.00 3.49 4.93
CA LYS A 37 -6.76 4.00 6.08
C LYS A 37 -7.86 3.02 6.40
N ILE A 38 -8.15 2.85 7.69
CA ILE A 38 -9.22 1.98 8.16
C ILE A 38 -10.34 2.86 8.71
N ASN A 39 -11.56 2.71 8.16
CA ASN A 39 -12.72 3.46 8.64
C ASN A 39 -13.38 2.75 9.82
N SER A 40 -14.48 3.33 10.34
CA SER A 40 -15.21 2.78 11.48
C SER A 40 -15.86 1.43 11.20
N LYS A 41 -16.03 1.07 9.95
CA LYS A 41 -16.58 -0.23 9.52
C LYS A 41 -15.51 -1.28 9.26
N GLY A 42 -14.24 -0.95 9.46
CA GLY A 42 -13.12 -1.85 9.18
C GLY A 42 -12.75 -1.96 7.71
N GLU A 43 -13.26 -1.07 6.87
CA GLU A 43 -12.95 -1.04 5.45
C GLU A 43 -11.64 -0.31 5.19
N TYR A 44 -10.90 -0.73 4.16
CA TYR A 44 -9.63 -0.12 3.77
C TYR A 44 -9.86 0.94 2.69
N LEU A 45 -9.35 2.15 2.95
CA LEU A 45 -9.54 3.31 2.08
C LEU A 45 -8.19 3.99 1.81
N GLY A 46 -8.17 4.88 0.83
CA GLY A 46 -7.02 5.73 0.53
C GLY A 46 -5.98 5.11 -0.38
N SER A 47 -6.04 3.80 -0.61
CA SER A 47 -5.15 3.09 -1.53
C SER A 47 -5.76 1.75 -1.90
N HIS A 48 -5.10 1.03 -2.82
CA HIS A 48 -5.53 -0.33 -3.20
C HIS A 48 -4.78 -1.39 -2.38
N ILE A 49 -4.68 -1.17 -1.06
CA ILE A 49 -3.93 -2.09 -0.18
C ILE A 49 -4.53 -3.50 -0.19
N GLN A 50 -5.85 -3.62 -0.23
CA GLN A 50 -6.51 -4.93 -0.22
C GLN A 50 -6.21 -5.71 -1.49
N GLU A 51 -6.30 -5.06 -2.64
CA GLU A 51 -5.99 -5.67 -3.93
C GLU A 51 -4.52 -6.10 -4.00
N PHE A 52 -3.62 -5.23 -3.53
CA PHE A 52 -2.20 -5.55 -3.46
C PHE A 52 -1.95 -6.78 -2.59
N ALA A 53 -2.55 -6.82 -1.40
CA ALA A 53 -2.37 -7.94 -0.48
C ALA A 53 -2.92 -9.25 -1.05
N ASN A 54 -4.06 -9.19 -1.76
CA ASN A 54 -4.64 -10.37 -2.39
C ASN A 54 -3.78 -10.90 -3.54
N ILE A 55 -3.26 -10.00 -4.37
CA ILE A 55 -2.43 -10.40 -5.52
C ILE A 55 -1.13 -11.03 -5.07
N LEU A 56 -0.47 -10.45 -4.05
CA LEU A 56 0.83 -10.91 -3.57
C LEU A 56 0.74 -11.87 -2.39
N ASP A 57 -0.49 -12.20 -1.96
CA ASP A 57 -0.73 -13.11 -0.83
C ASP A 57 -0.03 -12.61 0.44
N CYS A 58 -0.12 -11.31 0.71
CA CYS A 58 0.44 -10.66 1.89
C CYS A 58 -0.61 -10.51 2.97
N VAL A 59 -0.14 -10.44 4.23
CA VAL A 59 -1.01 -10.14 5.36
C VAL A 59 -1.07 -8.62 5.55
N ILE A 60 -2.28 -8.09 5.77
CA ILE A 60 -2.47 -6.69 6.13
C ILE A 60 -2.39 -6.57 7.64
N ALA A 61 -1.46 -5.75 8.13
CA ALA A 61 -1.31 -5.46 9.54
C ALA A 61 -2.00 -4.14 9.88
N ASN A 62 -2.71 -4.11 11.00
CA ASN A 62 -3.33 -2.89 11.51
C ASN A 62 -2.36 -2.19 12.44
N LYS A 63 -2.10 -0.92 12.15
CA LYS A 63 -1.19 -0.08 12.92
C LYS A 63 -1.98 0.96 13.72
N LYS A 64 -1.27 1.76 14.52
CA LYS A 64 -1.89 2.84 15.28
C LYS A 64 -2.59 3.85 14.37
N ASN A 65 -3.55 4.58 14.92
CA ASN A 65 -4.27 5.67 14.24
C ASN A 65 -5.06 5.19 13.00
N ASN A 66 -5.58 3.96 13.07
CA ASN A 66 -6.42 3.39 12.02
C ASN A 66 -5.70 3.34 10.67
N ILE A 67 -4.43 2.96 10.71
CA ILE A 67 -3.62 2.77 9.50
C ILE A 67 -3.40 1.27 9.30
N ALA A 68 -3.59 0.82 8.06
CA ALA A 68 -3.26 -0.52 7.62
C ALA A 68 -1.95 -0.48 6.84
N MET A 69 -1.19 -1.57 6.88
CA MET A 69 0.06 -1.68 6.16
C MET A 69 0.24 -3.12 5.66
N ALA A 70 0.69 -3.25 4.42
CA ALA A 70 1.16 -4.52 3.88
C ALA A 70 2.55 -4.31 3.30
N GLY A 71 3.44 -5.26 3.51
CA GLY A 71 4.80 -5.19 3.01
C GLY A 71 5.18 -6.46 2.28
N TYR A 72 6.11 -6.32 1.32
CA TYR A 72 6.58 -7.45 0.53
C TYR A 72 8.07 -7.29 0.28
N PRO A 73 8.89 -8.34 0.49
CA PRO A 73 10.33 -8.25 0.25
C PRO A 73 10.64 -7.95 -1.22
N ILE A 74 11.54 -7.01 -1.45
CA ILE A 74 11.93 -6.60 -2.80
C ILE A 74 12.45 -7.79 -3.59
N SER A 75 13.25 -8.64 -2.96
CA SER A 75 13.82 -9.82 -3.60
C SER A 75 12.79 -10.81 -4.11
N GLN A 76 11.59 -10.82 -3.50
CA GLN A 76 10.52 -11.73 -3.89
C GLN A 76 9.57 -11.12 -4.92
N LEU A 77 9.52 -9.81 -5.01
CA LEU A 77 8.67 -9.14 -5.99
C LEU A 77 9.09 -9.50 -7.41
N ASP A 78 10.38 -9.63 -7.66
CA ASP A 78 10.91 -10.01 -8.96
C ASP A 78 10.37 -11.36 -9.45
N LYS A 79 10.10 -12.29 -8.54
CA LYS A 79 9.57 -13.60 -8.90
C LYS A 79 8.15 -13.50 -9.47
N PHE A 80 7.36 -12.55 -9.01
CA PHE A 80 6.02 -12.35 -9.52
C PHE A 80 6.00 -11.62 -10.86
N ILE A 81 7.00 -10.79 -11.10
CA ILE A 81 7.10 -10.04 -12.35
C ILE A 81 7.48 -10.96 -13.51
N PHE A 82 8.32 -11.96 -13.24
CA PHE A 82 8.90 -12.81 -14.28
C PHE A 82 8.38 -14.25 -14.29
N SER A 83 7.47 -14.59 -13.40
CA SER A 83 6.92 -15.95 -13.34
C SER A 83 5.69 -16.15 -14.20
#